data_f84b1559a8b60eb85c1b916afe2eb56b
#
_entry.id   f84b1559a8b60eb85c1b916afe2eb56b
#
_cell.length_a   1.000
_cell.length_b   1.000
_cell.length_c   1.000
_cell.angle_alpha   90.00
_cell.angle_beta   90.00
_cell.angle_gamma   90.00
#
_symmetry.space_group_name_H-M   'P 1'
#
loop_
_entity.id
_entity.type
_entity.pdbx_description
1 polymer ?
#
loop_
_entity_poly.entity_id
_entity_poly.type
_entity_poly.pdbx_seq_one_letter_code
_entity_poly.pdbx_strand_id
1 'polypeptide(L)'
;PSTAAALGAQAAAVLGGRVLVLTVDPARRLATALGVGSFGNTAVQVAPQAFLDSGAECRGELWVQMLDTKAGWDDLIRRHAPDANLRETVLANPLYRNITGRFVNSHDYLAMEQLYDLHASGRYDLVVIDTPPSRNALDLLDAPGRMREFFGSRLLKWLTVPYRSRLFTMASKPFYQVADRILGSRFLQDIAEFFILFQTMEAGFVSRAKEVERLLTDDGTAFVVVTTLEAAPAREARFMAEELQRRHMPLGAMVLNRTLPAEVRQPAATKAAKSLTMVGLDDELMAELAEETGATPEAVLHVLGEVAARFHDVSVVAGREAERRRELEAVVPLTAIVPTMATDVHDLSGLLAIGKHLLGDGSR
;
A
#
# COMPACT_ATOMS: atom_id res chain seq x y z
N PRO A 1 -0.57 5.02 -2.09
CA PRO A 1 -0.15 6.01 -1.05
C PRO A 1 -1.18 7.13 -0.86
N SER A 2 -1.60 7.82 -1.94
CA SER A 2 -2.53 8.96 -1.81
C SER A 2 -3.87 8.59 -1.18
N THR A 3 -4.45 7.44 -1.51
CA THR A 3 -5.73 6.98 -0.94
C THR A 3 -5.61 6.66 0.55
N ALA A 4 -4.53 5.99 0.97
CA ALA A 4 -4.28 5.69 2.37
C ALA A 4 -4.06 6.97 3.19
N ALA A 5 -3.26 7.91 2.66
CA ALA A 5 -3.05 9.21 3.29
C ALA A 5 -4.33 10.04 3.37
N ALA A 6 -5.13 10.05 2.32
CA ALA A 6 -6.42 10.71 2.28
C ALA A 6 -7.41 10.13 3.30
N LEU A 7 -7.44 8.81 3.43
CA LEU A 7 -8.25 8.13 4.43
C LEU A 7 -7.83 8.54 5.85
N GLY A 8 -6.51 8.49 6.14
CA GLY A 8 -5.98 8.88 7.45
C GLY A 8 -6.21 10.35 7.77
N ALA A 9 -5.96 11.26 6.81
CA ALA A 9 -6.17 12.69 6.99
C ALA A 9 -7.65 13.02 7.24
N GLN A 10 -8.57 12.42 6.47
CA GLN A 10 -9.99 12.62 6.65
C GLN A 10 -10.49 12.01 7.96
N ALA A 11 -9.99 10.84 8.34
CA ALA A 11 -10.34 10.23 9.63
C ALA A 11 -9.92 11.12 10.79
N ALA A 12 -8.70 11.67 10.80
CA ALA A 12 -8.25 12.61 11.81
C ALA A 12 -9.10 13.88 11.84
N ALA A 13 -9.47 14.41 10.65
CA ALA A 13 -10.27 15.62 10.55
C ALA A 13 -11.69 15.45 11.09
N VAL A 14 -12.39 14.34 10.76
CA VAL A 14 -13.84 14.20 11.03
C VAL A 14 -14.18 13.29 12.20
N LEU A 15 -13.42 12.21 12.42
CA LEU A 15 -13.68 11.25 13.51
C LEU A 15 -13.01 11.65 14.83
N GLY A 16 -11.90 12.40 14.73
CA GLY A 16 -11.06 12.71 15.89
C GLY A 16 -10.12 11.55 16.25
N GLY A 17 -9.54 11.62 17.47
CA GLY A 17 -8.59 10.61 17.92
C GLY A 17 -7.19 10.76 17.31
N ARG A 18 -6.32 9.81 17.60
CA ARG A 18 -4.96 9.73 17.09
C ARG A 18 -4.89 8.74 15.93
N VAL A 19 -4.70 9.26 14.73
CA VAL A 19 -4.63 8.48 13.48
C VAL A 19 -3.19 8.40 13.02
N LEU A 20 -2.70 7.19 12.74
CA LEU A 20 -1.39 6.96 12.14
C LEU A 20 -1.54 6.45 10.71
N VAL A 21 -0.80 7.03 9.78
CA VAL A 21 -0.59 6.47 8.43
C VAL A 21 0.83 5.91 8.37
N LEU A 22 0.95 4.59 8.20
CA LEU A 22 2.20 3.89 7.98
C LEU A 22 2.34 3.55 6.50
N THR A 23 3.40 4.03 5.84
CA THR A 23 3.73 3.61 4.47
C THR A 23 4.92 2.67 4.46
N VAL A 24 4.79 1.58 3.72
CA VAL A 24 5.86 0.58 3.51
C VAL A 24 6.75 0.98 2.33
N ASP A 25 6.20 1.69 1.36
CA ASP A 25 6.94 2.18 0.19
C ASP A 25 7.46 3.60 0.43
N PRO A 26 8.75 3.89 0.18
CA PRO A 26 9.34 5.21 0.39
C PRO A 26 8.80 6.26 -0.59
N ALA A 27 7.55 6.66 -0.37
CA ALA A 27 6.87 7.68 -1.16
C ALA A 27 7.25 9.08 -0.69
N ARG A 28 8.34 9.66 -1.19
CA ARG A 28 8.71 11.07 -0.95
C ARG A 28 7.56 12.03 -1.23
N ARG A 29 6.70 11.70 -2.20
CA ARG A 29 5.49 12.47 -2.53
C ARG A 29 4.52 12.58 -1.36
N LEU A 30 4.41 11.54 -0.53
CA LEU A 30 3.54 11.55 0.63
C LEU A 30 4.05 12.53 1.70
N ALA A 31 5.36 12.55 1.95
CA ALA A 31 5.97 13.51 2.85
C ALA A 31 5.67 14.96 2.44
N THR A 32 5.85 15.26 1.15
CA THR A 32 5.55 16.56 0.58
C THR A 32 4.09 16.93 0.71
N ALA A 33 3.17 16.01 0.37
CA ALA A 33 1.73 16.25 0.43
C ALA A 33 1.22 16.49 1.87
N LEU A 34 1.87 15.93 2.87
CA LEU A 34 1.53 16.12 4.28
C LEU A 34 2.30 17.25 4.96
N GLY A 35 3.18 17.95 4.22
CA GLY A 35 3.96 19.07 4.76
C GLY A 35 5.02 18.64 5.78
N VAL A 36 5.44 17.37 5.80
CA VAL A 36 6.49 16.87 6.68
C VAL A 36 7.80 16.73 5.92
N GLY A 37 8.90 17.24 6.48
CA GLY A 37 10.18 17.35 5.76
C GLY A 37 10.81 15.97 5.47
N SER A 38 10.87 15.09 6.44
CA SER A 38 11.30 13.68 6.31
C SER A 38 10.76 12.88 7.48
N PHE A 39 10.42 11.63 7.23
CA PHE A 39 10.00 10.71 8.26
C PHE A 39 10.59 9.32 7.97
N GLY A 40 10.81 8.54 9.03
CA GLY A 40 11.37 7.19 8.98
C GLY A 40 10.62 6.31 9.97
N ASN A 41 11.32 5.40 10.66
CA ASN A 41 10.72 4.50 11.66
C ASN A 41 10.13 5.20 12.88
N THR A 42 10.35 6.52 13.04
CA THR A 42 9.72 7.31 14.09
C THR A 42 8.52 8.05 13.50
N ALA A 43 7.36 7.93 14.17
CA ALA A 43 6.17 8.66 13.77
C ALA A 43 6.34 10.16 13.97
N VAL A 44 5.93 10.95 12.98
CA VAL A 44 5.95 12.41 12.99
C VAL A 44 4.51 12.91 12.92
N GLN A 45 4.16 13.85 13.79
CA GLN A 45 2.85 14.49 13.76
C GLN A 45 2.78 15.51 12.63
N VAL A 46 1.70 15.48 11.87
CA VAL A 46 1.37 16.54 10.91
C VAL A 46 0.91 17.76 11.71
N ALA A 47 1.50 18.91 11.43
CA ALA A 47 1.20 20.12 12.17
C ALA A 47 -0.31 20.48 12.03
N PRO A 48 -1.01 20.81 13.14
CA PRO A 48 -2.42 21.24 13.07
C PRO A 48 -2.62 22.44 12.13
N GLN A 49 -1.63 23.32 12.03
CA GLN A 49 -1.64 24.45 11.13
C GLN A 49 -1.79 24.05 9.65
N ALA A 50 -1.24 22.90 9.23
CA ALA A 50 -1.39 22.39 7.86
C ALA A 50 -2.85 22.11 7.49
N PHE A 51 -3.67 21.66 8.45
CA PHE A 51 -5.10 21.49 8.25
C PHE A 51 -5.81 22.83 8.09
N LEU A 52 -5.51 23.81 8.93
CA LEU A 52 -6.08 25.16 8.83
C LEU A 52 -5.71 25.83 7.49
N ASP A 53 -4.46 25.71 7.06
CA ASP A 53 -3.97 26.22 5.77
C ASP A 53 -4.66 25.53 4.58
N SER A 54 -5.15 24.29 4.78
CA SER A 54 -5.93 23.53 3.79
C SER A 54 -7.43 23.80 3.87
N GLY A 55 -7.87 24.74 4.71
CA GLY A 55 -9.28 25.10 4.89
C GLY A 55 -10.10 24.06 5.66
N ALA A 56 -9.47 23.22 6.49
CA ALA A 56 -10.13 22.19 7.28
C ALA A 56 -9.77 22.34 8.77
N GLU A 57 -10.74 22.02 9.64
CA GLU A 57 -10.47 21.81 11.06
C GLU A 57 -10.12 20.34 11.30
N CYS A 58 -9.10 20.08 12.11
CA CYS A 58 -8.72 18.74 12.54
C CYS A 58 -9.24 18.49 13.96
N ARG A 59 -10.16 17.52 14.11
CA ARG A 59 -10.71 17.15 15.42
C ARG A 59 -9.78 16.25 16.22
N GLY A 60 -8.82 15.60 15.57
CA GLY A 60 -7.87 14.70 16.17
C GLY A 60 -6.43 15.04 15.82
N GLU A 61 -5.59 14.03 15.77
CA GLU A 61 -4.18 14.14 15.42
C GLU A 61 -3.85 13.20 14.26
N LEU A 62 -3.14 13.70 13.25
CA LEU A 62 -2.60 12.88 12.18
C LEU A 62 -1.10 12.66 12.42
N TRP A 63 -0.71 11.40 12.45
CA TRP A 63 0.68 10.97 12.54
C TRP A 63 1.07 10.21 11.29
N VAL A 64 2.31 10.33 10.87
CA VAL A 64 2.85 9.62 9.70
C VAL A 64 4.16 8.95 10.03
N GLN A 65 4.35 7.75 9.48
CA GLN A 65 5.56 6.95 9.66
C GLN A 65 5.88 6.21 8.38
N MET A 66 7.18 6.08 8.08
CA MET A 66 7.66 5.28 6.96
C MET A 66 8.52 4.14 7.47
N LEU A 67 8.35 2.96 6.92
CA LEU A 67 9.16 1.81 7.27
C LEU A 67 10.58 1.97 6.71
N ASP A 68 11.57 2.03 7.59
CA ASP A 68 12.99 1.87 7.25
C ASP A 68 13.40 0.42 7.52
N THR A 69 13.62 -0.33 6.45
CA THR A 69 13.91 -1.76 6.54
C THR A 69 15.21 -2.05 7.30
N LYS A 70 16.24 -1.23 7.13
CA LYS A 70 17.53 -1.47 7.79
C LYS A 70 17.39 -1.24 9.30
N ALA A 71 16.86 -0.10 9.70
CA ALA A 71 16.61 0.21 11.11
C ALA A 71 15.63 -0.79 11.73
N GLY A 72 14.61 -1.23 10.98
CA GLY A 72 13.65 -2.25 11.40
C GLY A 72 14.29 -3.59 11.76
N TRP A 73 15.26 -4.08 10.97
CA TRP A 73 15.98 -5.31 11.28
C TRP A 73 16.84 -5.17 12.53
N ASP A 74 17.54 -4.05 12.68
CA ASP A 74 18.36 -3.80 13.87
C ASP A 74 17.50 -3.77 15.14
N ASP A 75 16.31 -3.13 15.06
CA ASP A 75 15.37 -3.09 16.18
C ASP A 75 14.78 -4.47 16.49
N LEU A 76 14.52 -5.27 15.47
CA LEU A 76 14.03 -6.63 15.62
C LEU A 76 15.05 -7.52 16.36
N ILE A 77 16.35 -7.44 15.96
CA ILE A 77 17.44 -8.15 16.65
C ILE A 77 17.56 -7.67 18.09
N ARG A 78 17.50 -6.34 18.32
CA ARG A 78 17.57 -5.79 19.68
C ARG A 78 16.45 -6.32 20.59
N ARG A 79 15.30 -6.61 20.03
CA ARG A 79 14.09 -7.04 20.74
C ARG A 79 14.08 -8.53 21.04
N HIS A 80 14.45 -9.34 20.07
CA HIS A 80 14.37 -10.80 20.17
C HIS A 80 15.66 -11.49 20.61
N ALA A 81 16.78 -10.79 20.67
CA ALA A 81 18.01 -11.35 21.19
C ALA A 81 17.88 -11.62 22.71
N PRO A 82 18.17 -12.85 23.17
CA PRO A 82 18.05 -13.23 24.58
C PRO A 82 18.89 -12.38 25.54
N ASP A 83 20.04 -11.89 25.07
CA ASP A 83 20.98 -11.09 25.85
C ASP A 83 21.72 -10.05 25.01
N ALA A 84 22.40 -9.12 25.68
CA ALA A 84 23.13 -8.03 25.04
C ALA A 84 24.32 -8.49 24.21
N ASN A 85 25.03 -9.54 24.65
CA ASN A 85 26.20 -10.04 23.96
C ASN A 85 25.84 -10.69 22.62
N LEU A 86 24.78 -11.52 22.62
CA LEU A 86 24.24 -12.11 21.41
C LEU A 86 23.76 -11.04 20.43
N ARG A 87 23.06 -10.03 20.90
CA ARG A 87 22.60 -8.89 20.09
C ARG A 87 23.76 -8.21 19.39
N GLU A 88 24.79 -7.83 20.11
CA GLU A 88 25.97 -7.17 19.52
C GLU A 88 26.72 -8.08 18.53
N THR A 89 26.83 -9.36 18.86
CA THR A 89 27.45 -10.34 17.98
C THR A 89 26.71 -10.47 16.63
N VAL A 90 25.37 -10.54 16.65
CA VAL A 90 24.55 -10.59 15.43
C VAL A 90 24.68 -9.29 14.63
N LEU A 91 24.53 -8.12 15.28
CA LEU A 91 24.61 -6.82 14.63
C LEU A 91 26.01 -6.53 14.04
N ALA A 92 27.07 -7.06 14.63
CA ALA A 92 28.45 -6.95 14.14
C ALA A 92 28.78 -7.95 13.02
N ASN A 93 27.98 -9.00 12.85
CA ASN A 93 28.27 -10.07 11.89
C ASN A 93 28.27 -9.54 10.44
N PRO A 94 29.33 -9.76 9.64
CA PRO A 94 29.41 -9.28 8.26
C PRO A 94 28.30 -9.81 7.36
N LEU A 95 27.88 -11.07 7.58
CA LEU A 95 26.80 -11.69 6.83
C LEU A 95 25.46 -10.98 7.09
N TYR A 96 25.16 -10.68 8.36
CA TYR A 96 23.99 -9.90 8.74
C TYR A 96 23.93 -8.56 7.99
N ARG A 97 25.03 -7.80 8.00
CA ARG A 97 25.11 -6.50 7.32
C ARG A 97 24.92 -6.58 5.80
N ASN A 98 25.39 -7.68 5.19
CA ASN A 98 25.29 -7.88 3.75
C ASN A 98 23.93 -8.44 3.32
N ILE A 99 23.27 -9.21 4.18
CA ILE A 99 22.01 -9.89 3.87
C ILE A 99 20.80 -9.00 4.19
N THR A 100 20.82 -8.25 5.28
CA THR A 100 19.67 -7.43 5.72
C THR A 100 19.18 -6.43 4.68
N GLY A 101 20.08 -5.92 3.81
CA GLY A 101 19.68 -5.05 2.69
C GLY A 101 19.19 -5.80 1.43
N ARG A 102 19.31 -7.14 1.38
CA ARG A 102 19.05 -7.96 0.18
C ARG A 102 18.15 -9.17 0.43
N PHE A 103 17.70 -9.38 1.66
CA PHE A 103 16.80 -10.50 1.97
C PHE A 103 15.47 -10.28 1.20
N VAL A 104 15.23 -11.15 0.23
CA VAL A 104 14.00 -11.15 -0.56
C VAL A 104 12.81 -11.29 0.39
N ASN A 105 11.85 -10.36 0.32
CA ASN A 105 10.65 -10.29 1.17
C ASN A 105 10.88 -9.92 2.65
N SER A 106 12.05 -9.39 3.02
CA SER A 106 12.30 -8.91 4.39
C SER A 106 11.47 -7.67 4.74
N HIS A 107 11.14 -6.85 3.74
CA HIS A 107 10.27 -5.67 3.90
C HIS A 107 8.88 -6.04 4.42
N ASP A 108 8.31 -7.12 3.87
CA ASP A 108 6.96 -7.57 4.20
C ASP A 108 6.88 -8.04 5.65
N TYR A 109 7.87 -8.82 6.12
CA TYR A 109 7.90 -9.25 7.51
C TYR A 109 8.08 -8.08 8.48
N LEU A 110 8.98 -7.15 8.18
CA LEU A 110 9.19 -5.96 9.02
C LEU A 110 7.96 -5.05 9.07
N ALA A 111 7.23 -4.93 7.96
CA ALA A 111 5.97 -4.20 7.94
C ALA A 111 4.94 -4.82 8.89
N MET A 112 4.86 -6.16 8.92
CA MET A 112 3.97 -6.89 9.82
C MET A 112 4.39 -6.75 11.30
N GLU A 113 5.68 -6.82 11.59
CA GLU A 113 6.21 -6.57 12.93
C GLU A 113 5.88 -5.16 13.42
N GLN A 114 6.10 -4.15 12.56
CA GLN A 114 5.83 -2.76 12.87
C GLN A 114 4.33 -2.53 13.09
N LEU A 115 3.47 -3.14 12.26
CA LEU A 115 2.03 -3.13 12.43
C LEU A 115 1.65 -3.63 13.82
N TYR A 116 2.15 -4.80 14.19
CA TYR A 116 1.84 -5.38 15.50
C TYR A 116 2.29 -4.49 16.65
N ASP A 117 3.50 -3.93 16.58
CA ASP A 117 4.02 -3.05 17.63
C ASP A 117 3.19 -1.77 17.78
N LEU A 118 2.78 -1.19 16.66
CA LEU A 118 1.93 0.00 16.66
C LEU A 118 0.55 -0.31 17.27
N HIS A 119 -0.05 -1.44 16.89
CA HIS A 119 -1.30 -1.91 17.48
C HIS A 119 -1.15 -2.19 18.97
N ALA A 120 -0.16 -2.98 19.38
CA ALA A 120 0.08 -3.35 20.77
C ALA A 120 0.45 -2.15 21.66
N SER A 121 0.97 -1.07 21.07
CA SER A 121 1.29 0.15 21.82
C SER A 121 0.06 0.87 22.37
N GLY A 122 -1.11 0.67 21.79
CA GLY A 122 -2.36 1.37 22.15
C GLY A 122 -2.28 2.90 22.00
N ARG A 123 -1.27 3.42 21.29
CA ARG A 123 -1.06 4.88 21.16
C ARG A 123 -1.98 5.53 20.14
N TYR A 124 -2.48 4.76 19.18
CA TYR A 124 -3.29 5.25 18.06
C TYR A 124 -4.66 4.60 18.09
N ASP A 125 -5.68 5.39 17.84
CA ASP A 125 -7.06 4.92 17.76
C ASP A 125 -7.36 4.29 16.40
N LEU A 126 -6.63 4.73 15.35
CA LEU A 126 -6.66 4.16 14.00
C LEU A 126 -5.25 4.09 13.41
N VAL A 127 -4.91 2.94 12.83
CA VAL A 127 -3.67 2.75 12.05
C VAL A 127 -4.04 2.39 10.62
N VAL A 128 -3.68 3.25 9.68
CA VAL A 128 -3.87 3.02 8.24
C VAL A 128 -2.54 2.60 7.63
N ILE A 129 -2.50 1.42 7.01
CA ILE A 129 -1.28 0.89 6.40
C ILE A 129 -1.36 0.94 4.89
N ASP A 130 -0.43 1.67 4.30
CA ASP A 130 -0.23 1.71 2.86
C ASP A 130 0.69 0.56 2.45
N THR A 131 0.10 -0.49 1.88
CA THR A 131 0.80 -1.71 1.48
C THR A 131 1.42 -1.58 0.09
N PRO A 132 2.44 -2.39 -0.26
CA PRO A 132 2.94 -2.48 -1.62
C PRO A 132 1.85 -2.85 -2.65
N PRO A 133 2.10 -2.66 -3.97
CA PRO A 133 1.15 -3.03 -5.02
C PRO A 133 0.66 -4.48 -4.93
N SER A 134 -0.56 -4.73 -5.39
CA SER A 134 -1.36 -5.95 -5.20
C SER A 134 -0.65 -7.30 -5.39
N ARG A 135 0.30 -7.41 -6.32
CA ARG A 135 1.08 -8.64 -6.51
C ARG A 135 1.94 -8.99 -5.29
N ASN A 136 2.43 -7.96 -4.58
CA ASN A 136 3.25 -8.11 -3.38
C ASN A 136 2.40 -8.06 -2.09
N ALA A 137 1.12 -7.66 -2.18
CA ALA A 137 0.25 -7.61 -1.01
C ALA A 137 -0.03 -9.00 -0.43
N LEU A 138 -0.19 -10.03 -1.28
CA LEU A 138 -0.30 -11.41 -0.82
C LEU A 138 1.01 -11.91 -0.19
N ASP A 139 2.16 -11.50 -0.73
CA ASP A 139 3.46 -11.80 -0.14
C ASP A 139 3.60 -11.20 1.27
N LEU A 140 3.09 -9.98 1.45
CA LEU A 140 3.00 -9.32 2.75
C LEU A 140 2.13 -10.14 3.73
N LEU A 141 0.96 -10.60 3.31
CA LEU A 141 0.05 -11.41 4.13
C LEU A 141 0.64 -12.80 4.47
N ASP A 142 1.46 -13.36 3.59
CA ASP A 142 2.14 -14.64 3.79
C ASP A 142 3.44 -14.53 4.59
N ALA A 143 3.95 -13.31 4.81
CA ALA A 143 5.23 -13.08 5.46
C ALA A 143 5.37 -13.74 6.84
N PRO A 144 4.37 -13.72 7.75
CA PRO A 144 4.43 -14.42 9.03
C PRO A 144 4.58 -15.94 8.85
N GLY A 145 3.81 -16.53 7.94
CA GLY A 145 3.88 -17.96 7.63
C GLY A 145 5.23 -18.37 7.06
N ARG A 146 5.77 -17.59 6.13
CA ARG A 146 7.11 -17.81 5.54
C ARG A 146 8.22 -17.75 6.57
N MET A 147 8.13 -16.86 7.55
CA MET A 147 9.10 -16.79 8.64
C MET A 147 9.08 -18.08 9.48
N ARG A 148 7.90 -18.61 9.80
CA ARG A 148 7.78 -19.90 10.51
C ARG A 148 8.35 -21.05 9.69
N GLU A 149 8.04 -21.12 8.39
CA GLU A 149 8.57 -22.14 7.47
C GLU A 149 10.08 -22.06 7.34
N PHE A 150 10.63 -20.85 7.30
CA PHE A 150 12.07 -20.64 7.24
C PHE A 150 12.77 -21.26 8.45
N PHE A 151 12.34 -20.99 9.68
CA PHE A 151 12.90 -21.59 10.88
C PHE A 151 12.68 -23.10 10.96
N GLY A 152 11.54 -23.60 10.47
CA GLY A 152 11.25 -25.03 10.37
C GLY A 152 11.98 -25.77 9.26
N SER A 153 12.66 -25.05 8.34
CA SER A 153 13.18 -25.61 7.10
C SER A 153 14.26 -26.67 7.34
N ARG A 154 14.27 -27.70 6.49
CA ARG A 154 15.32 -28.72 6.50
C ARG A 154 16.69 -28.14 6.18
N LEU A 155 16.74 -27.11 5.33
CA LEU A 155 17.96 -26.44 4.95
C LEU A 155 18.64 -25.78 6.15
N LEU A 156 17.87 -25.05 6.97
CA LEU A 156 18.42 -24.40 8.16
C LEU A 156 18.91 -25.42 9.18
N LYS A 157 18.13 -26.46 9.42
CA LYS A 157 18.53 -27.59 10.28
C LYS A 157 19.81 -28.23 9.76
N TRP A 158 19.90 -28.48 8.47
CA TRP A 158 21.05 -29.09 7.85
C TRP A 158 22.30 -28.22 7.93
N LEU A 159 22.21 -26.89 7.79
CA LEU A 159 23.31 -25.94 7.94
C LEU A 159 23.84 -25.86 9.38
N THR A 160 22.97 -26.01 10.37
CA THR A 160 23.31 -25.77 11.79
C THR A 160 23.67 -27.04 12.57
N VAL A 161 23.13 -28.21 12.19
CA VAL A 161 23.36 -29.49 12.87
C VAL A 161 24.86 -29.91 12.95
N PRO A 162 25.68 -29.72 11.91
CA PRO A 162 27.12 -30.10 11.98
C PRO A 162 27.91 -29.38 13.06
N TYR A 163 27.52 -28.15 13.38
CA TYR A 163 28.17 -27.34 14.40
C TYR A 163 27.68 -27.63 15.82
N ARG A 164 26.52 -28.32 15.95
CA ARG A 164 25.93 -28.73 17.24
C ARG A 164 26.29 -30.16 17.66
N SER A 165 26.70 -31.02 16.72
CA SER A 165 26.92 -32.45 16.99
C SER A 165 28.23 -32.93 16.42
N ARG A 166 29.15 -33.38 17.30
CA ARG A 166 30.46 -33.96 16.91
C ARG A 166 30.31 -35.19 16.00
N LEU A 167 29.26 -35.98 16.15
CA LEU A 167 28.99 -37.18 15.35
C LEU A 167 28.59 -36.84 13.90
N PHE A 168 27.83 -35.75 13.71
CA PHE A 168 27.40 -35.32 12.38
C PHE A 168 28.55 -34.67 11.59
N THR A 169 29.52 -34.08 12.26
CA THR A 169 30.71 -33.48 11.64
C THR A 169 31.55 -34.54 10.86
N MET A 170 31.53 -35.80 11.30
CA MET A 170 32.23 -36.86 10.59
C MET A 170 31.50 -37.32 9.30
N ALA A 171 30.17 -37.36 9.31
CA ALA A 171 29.36 -37.78 8.17
C ALA A 171 29.25 -36.72 7.06
N SER A 172 29.36 -35.45 7.42
CA SER A 172 29.25 -34.32 6.49
C SER A 172 30.58 -33.86 5.90
N LYS A 173 31.71 -34.42 6.33
CA LYS A 173 33.07 -34.07 5.83
C LYS A 173 33.20 -33.99 4.31
N PRO A 174 32.70 -34.94 3.48
CA PRO A 174 32.84 -34.83 2.03
C PRO A 174 32.14 -33.63 1.42
N PHE A 175 30.95 -33.29 1.94
CA PHE A 175 30.21 -32.13 1.48
C PHE A 175 30.93 -30.83 1.82
N TYR A 176 31.40 -30.68 3.06
CA TYR A 176 32.11 -29.49 3.48
C TYR A 176 33.40 -29.30 2.70
N GLN A 177 34.12 -30.39 2.33
CA GLN A 177 35.30 -30.29 1.48
C GLN A 177 35.00 -29.75 0.08
N VAL A 178 33.87 -30.09 -0.50
CA VAL A 178 33.41 -29.55 -1.80
C VAL A 178 32.95 -28.11 -1.66
N ALA A 179 32.12 -27.82 -0.65
CA ALA A 179 31.62 -26.48 -0.38
C ALA A 179 32.74 -25.51 0.00
N ASP A 180 33.74 -25.97 0.78
CA ASP A 180 34.97 -25.24 1.13
C ASP A 180 35.75 -24.81 -0.12
N ARG A 181 35.82 -25.71 -1.11
CA ARG A 181 36.56 -25.48 -2.35
C ARG A 181 35.90 -24.43 -3.25
N ILE A 182 34.57 -24.27 -3.13
CA ILE A 182 33.76 -23.35 -3.96
C ILE A 182 33.53 -22.01 -3.24
N LEU A 183 33.24 -22.02 -1.94
CA LEU A 183 32.81 -20.87 -1.17
C LEU A 183 33.84 -20.37 -0.15
N GLY A 184 34.81 -21.21 0.20
CA GLY A 184 35.82 -20.96 1.24
C GLY A 184 35.30 -21.29 2.65
N SER A 185 36.20 -21.89 3.47
CA SER A 185 35.85 -22.36 4.82
C SER A 185 35.38 -21.27 5.76
N ARG A 186 35.95 -20.09 5.66
CA ARG A 186 35.58 -18.92 6.46
C ARG A 186 34.14 -18.48 6.19
N PHE A 187 33.75 -18.44 4.92
CA PHE A 187 32.38 -18.02 4.54
C PHE A 187 31.33 -19.00 5.02
N LEU A 188 31.57 -20.31 4.92
CA LEU A 188 30.64 -21.33 5.44
C LEU A 188 30.54 -21.29 6.97
N GLN A 189 31.65 -21.02 7.66
CA GLN A 189 31.65 -20.86 9.10
C GLN A 189 30.83 -19.63 9.53
N ASP A 190 31.06 -18.48 8.88
CA ASP A 190 30.31 -17.24 9.13
C ASP A 190 28.80 -17.43 8.92
N ILE A 191 28.40 -18.15 7.86
CA ILE A 191 27.00 -18.51 7.59
C ILE A 191 26.43 -19.37 8.72
N ALA A 192 27.16 -20.42 9.11
CA ALA A 192 26.69 -21.34 10.13
C ALA A 192 26.54 -20.63 11.50
N GLU A 193 27.55 -19.85 11.88
CA GLU A 193 27.51 -19.05 13.11
C GLU A 193 26.33 -18.08 13.10
N PHE A 194 26.11 -17.36 12.00
CA PHE A 194 24.97 -16.47 11.86
C PHE A 194 23.64 -17.22 12.07
N PHE A 195 23.43 -18.36 11.40
CA PHE A 195 22.18 -19.10 11.53
C PHE A 195 22.01 -19.77 12.88
N ILE A 196 23.06 -20.18 13.55
CA ILE A 196 22.99 -20.67 14.94
C ILE A 196 22.54 -19.56 15.88
N LEU A 197 23.12 -18.36 15.74
CA LEU A 197 22.70 -17.18 16.50
C LEU A 197 21.26 -16.81 16.21
N PHE A 198 20.87 -16.81 14.94
CA PHE A 198 19.52 -16.48 14.51
C PHE A 198 18.46 -17.49 15.01
N GLN A 199 18.81 -18.78 15.07
CA GLN A 199 17.93 -19.81 15.65
C GLN A 199 17.64 -19.60 17.14
N THR A 200 18.48 -18.94 17.90
CA THR A 200 18.20 -18.67 19.32
C THR A 200 17.02 -17.72 19.50
N MET A 201 16.68 -16.96 18.46
CA MET A 201 15.55 -16.03 18.42
C MET A 201 14.28 -16.65 17.80
N GLU A 202 14.34 -17.91 17.32
CA GLU A 202 13.24 -18.61 16.64
C GLU A 202 11.93 -18.54 17.42
N ALA A 203 11.96 -18.80 18.73
CA ALA A 203 10.77 -18.81 19.56
C ALA A 203 10.06 -17.44 19.55
N GLY A 204 10.80 -16.35 19.62
CA GLY A 204 10.28 -14.99 19.54
C GLY A 204 9.63 -14.69 18.19
N PHE A 205 10.31 -15.00 17.10
CA PHE A 205 9.81 -14.81 15.74
C PHE A 205 8.54 -15.63 15.46
N VAL A 206 8.54 -16.90 15.86
CA VAL A 206 7.38 -17.79 15.64
C VAL A 206 6.17 -17.35 16.47
N SER A 207 6.38 -16.92 17.72
CA SER A 207 5.30 -16.39 18.55
C SER A 207 4.71 -15.13 17.94
N ARG A 208 5.55 -14.22 17.54
CA ARG A 208 5.13 -12.96 16.92
C ARG A 208 4.40 -13.17 15.61
N ALA A 209 4.88 -14.06 14.75
CA ALA A 209 4.20 -14.40 13.51
C ALA A 209 2.76 -14.88 13.73
N LYS A 210 2.51 -15.68 14.78
CA LYS A 210 1.16 -16.12 15.14
C LYS A 210 0.28 -14.96 15.65
N GLU A 211 0.87 -14.04 16.38
CA GLU A 211 0.14 -12.86 16.87
C GLU A 211 -0.27 -11.93 15.74
N VAL A 212 0.64 -11.73 14.76
CA VAL A 212 0.33 -10.98 13.53
C VAL A 212 -0.77 -11.67 12.72
N GLU A 213 -0.69 -12.99 12.53
CA GLU A 213 -1.74 -13.74 11.81
C GLU A 213 -3.11 -13.58 12.48
N ARG A 214 -3.18 -13.57 13.82
CA ARG A 214 -4.42 -13.30 14.55
C ARG A 214 -4.91 -11.87 14.32
N LEU A 215 -4.02 -10.89 14.39
CA LEU A 215 -4.37 -9.49 14.16
C LEU A 215 -4.94 -9.27 12.76
N LEU A 216 -4.39 -9.93 11.74
CA LEU A 216 -4.89 -9.81 10.37
C LEU A 216 -6.29 -10.40 10.16
N THR A 217 -6.74 -11.29 11.04
CA THR A 217 -8.08 -11.91 11.01
C THR A 217 -9.00 -11.38 12.13
N ASP A 218 -8.56 -10.41 12.91
CA ASP A 218 -9.32 -9.80 14.01
C ASP A 218 -10.41 -8.86 13.47
N ASP A 219 -11.52 -8.76 14.18
CA ASP A 219 -12.64 -7.88 13.83
C ASP A 219 -12.26 -6.38 13.86
N GLY A 220 -11.21 -6.02 14.58
CA GLY A 220 -10.63 -4.67 14.58
C GLY A 220 -9.78 -4.34 13.36
N THR A 221 -9.53 -5.32 12.47
CA THR A 221 -8.78 -5.14 11.22
C THR A 221 -9.75 -5.09 10.03
N ALA A 222 -9.51 -4.20 9.10
CA ALA A 222 -10.28 -4.15 7.85
C ALA A 222 -9.34 -3.96 6.65
N PHE A 223 -9.51 -4.78 5.63
CA PHE A 223 -8.82 -4.63 4.35
C PHE A 223 -9.63 -3.74 3.43
N VAL A 224 -8.95 -2.77 2.82
CA VAL A 224 -9.52 -1.89 1.80
C VAL A 224 -8.78 -2.11 0.49
N VAL A 225 -9.46 -2.67 -0.50
CA VAL A 225 -8.87 -2.90 -1.83
C VAL A 225 -9.03 -1.64 -2.67
N VAL A 226 -7.92 -1.07 -3.15
CA VAL A 226 -7.93 0.13 -3.99
C VAL A 226 -7.61 -0.25 -5.42
N THR A 227 -8.47 0.13 -6.36
CA THR A 227 -8.31 -0.18 -7.79
C THR A 227 -8.79 0.95 -8.68
N THR A 228 -8.44 0.88 -9.96
CA THR A 228 -9.09 1.65 -11.03
C THR A 228 -10.03 0.73 -11.82
N LEU A 229 -10.90 1.32 -12.65
CA LEU A 229 -11.83 0.55 -13.50
C LEU A 229 -11.22 0.11 -14.85
N GLU A 230 -9.91 0.19 -15.00
CA GLU A 230 -9.19 -0.42 -16.10
C GLU A 230 -9.23 -1.97 -16.01
N ALA A 231 -9.13 -2.65 -17.15
CA ALA A 231 -9.37 -4.09 -17.22
C ALA A 231 -8.39 -4.93 -16.37
N ALA A 232 -7.12 -4.58 -16.32
CA ALA A 232 -6.11 -5.34 -15.57
C ALA A 232 -6.21 -5.06 -14.06
N PRO A 233 -6.19 -3.80 -13.56
CA PRO A 233 -6.39 -3.50 -12.15
C PRO A 233 -7.70 -4.07 -11.59
N ALA A 234 -8.81 -3.97 -12.33
CA ALA A 234 -10.11 -4.48 -11.87
C ALA A 234 -10.09 -6.02 -11.67
N ARG A 235 -9.44 -6.77 -12.56
CA ARG A 235 -9.26 -8.23 -12.38
C ARG A 235 -8.38 -8.56 -11.18
N GLU A 236 -7.29 -7.82 -10.99
CA GLU A 236 -6.41 -8.00 -9.82
C GLU A 236 -7.14 -7.69 -8.51
N ALA A 237 -7.96 -6.62 -8.48
CA ALA A 237 -8.76 -6.26 -7.33
C ALA A 237 -9.81 -7.32 -6.98
N ARG A 238 -10.49 -7.86 -7.99
CA ARG A 238 -11.44 -8.95 -7.80
C ARG A 238 -10.73 -10.20 -7.23
N PHE A 239 -9.62 -10.59 -7.81
CA PHE A 239 -8.82 -11.72 -7.31
C PHE A 239 -8.38 -11.48 -5.86
N MET A 240 -7.92 -10.27 -5.52
CA MET A 240 -7.54 -9.93 -4.16
C MET A 240 -8.72 -10.01 -3.18
N ALA A 241 -9.90 -9.51 -3.57
CA ALA A 241 -11.10 -9.59 -2.75
C ALA A 241 -11.52 -11.06 -2.49
N GLU A 242 -11.52 -11.89 -3.54
CA GLU A 242 -11.82 -13.32 -3.44
C GLU A 242 -10.78 -14.06 -2.55
N GLU A 243 -9.51 -13.69 -2.64
CA GLU A 243 -8.43 -14.28 -1.83
C GLU A 243 -8.53 -13.87 -0.35
N LEU A 244 -8.85 -12.61 -0.05
CA LEU A 244 -9.10 -12.17 1.33
C LEU A 244 -10.27 -12.94 1.95
N GLN A 245 -11.37 -13.10 1.21
CA GLN A 245 -12.52 -13.88 1.67
C GLN A 245 -12.16 -15.34 1.90
N ARG A 246 -11.41 -15.97 1.00
CA ARG A 246 -10.93 -17.35 1.13
C ARG A 246 -10.07 -17.57 2.38
N ARG A 247 -9.30 -16.55 2.77
CA ARG A 247 -8.44 -16.55 3.96
C ARG A 247 -9.16 -16.10 5.23
N HIS A 248 -10.46 -15.83 5.17
CA HIS A 248 -11.24 -15.26 6.28
C HIS A 248 -10.68 -13.95 6.83
N MET A 249 -10.06 -13.16 5.97
CA MET A 249 -9.57 -11.82 6.30
C MET A 249 -10.69 -10.79 6.08
N PRO A 250 -10.92 -9.84 7.02
CA PRO A 250 -12.05 -8.92 6.95
C PRO A 250 -11.94 -7.92 5.79
N LEU A 251 -12.61 -8.20 4.67
CA LEU A 251 -12.74 -7.25 3.57
C LEU A 251 -13.78 -6.18 3.93
N GLY A 252 -13.31 -4.98 4.30
CA GLY A 252 -14.18 -3.88 4.72
C GLY A 252 -14.77 -3.10 3.56
N ALA A 253 -13.97 -2.77 2.55
CA ALA A 253 -14.40 -1.95 1.43
C ALA A 253 -13.53 -2.14 0.17
N MET A 254 -14.06 -1.65 -0.96
CA MET A 254 -13.29 -1.40 -2.17
C MET A 254 -13.36 0.08 -2.56
N VAL A 255 -12.23 0.65 -2.93
CA VAL A 255 -12.14 2.01 -3.46
C VAL A 255 -11.92 1.96 -4.96
N LEU A 256 -12.88 2.46 -5.72
CA LEU A 256 -12.79 2.66 -7.16
C LEU A 256 -12.21 4.06 -7.40
N ASN A 257 -10.90 4.10 -7.64
CA ASN A 257 -10.13 5.33 -7.75
C ASN A 257 -10.03 5.79 -9.21
N ARG A 258 -9.97 7.11 -9.44
CA ARG A 258 -9.82 7.73 -10.74
C ARG A 258 -10.92 7.32 -11.73
N THR A 259 -12.15 7.26 -11.25
CA THR A 259 -13.31 6.97 -12.11
C THR A 259 -13.62 8.18 -13.00
N LEU A 260 -14.17 7.91 -14.17
CA LEU A 260 -14.67 8.98 -15.02
C LEU A 260 -15.87 9.71 -14.36
N PRO A 261 -16.02 11.04 -14.58
CA PRO A 261 -17.14 11.80 -14.06
C PRO A 261 -18.49 11.21 -14.47
N ALA A 262 -19.47 11.24 -13.58
CA ALA A 262 -20.79 10.67 -13.84
C ALA A 262 -21.52 11.37 -14.98
N GLU A 263 -21.21 12.63 -15.22
CA GLU A 263 -21.77 13.50 -16.27
C GLU A 263 -21.53 12.93 -17.67
N VAL A 264 -20.40 12.26 -17.90
CA VAL A 264 -20.08 11.62 -19.19
C VAL A 264 -21.15 10.59 -19.62
N ARG A 265 -21.85 10.00 -18.65
CA ARG A 265 -22.87 8.96 -18.88
C ARG A 265 -24.30 9.49 -18.92
N GLN A 266 -24.49 10.79 -18.73
CA GLN A 266 -25.82 11.36 -18.75
C GLN A 266 -26.43 11.32 -20.17
N PRO A 267 -27.71 10.91 -20.32
CA PRO A 267 -28.36 10.89 -21.63
C PRO A 267 -28.35 12.25 -22.32
N ALA A 268 -28.43 13.33 -21.54
CA ALA A 268 -28.42 14.71 -22.05
C ALA A 268 -27.06 15.02 -22.73
N ALA A 269 -25.93 14.64 -22.10
CA ALA A 269 -24.61 14.85 -22.66
C ALA A 269 -24.42 14.05 -23.95
N THR A 270 -24.86 12.79 -23.98
CA THR A 270 -24.83 11.96 -25.18
C THR A 270 -25.68 12.55 -26.31
N LYS A 271 -26.86 13.09 -25.99
CA LYS A 271 -27.74 13.76 -26.94
C LYS A 271 -27.09 15.02 -27.49
N ALA A 272 -26.52 15.87 -26.63
CA ALA A 272 -25.82 17.08 -27.03
C ALA A 272 -24.64 16.76 -27.97
N ALA A 273 -23.79 15.80 -27.63
CA ALA A 273 -22.67 15.38 -28.49
C ALA A 273 -23.15 14.90 -29.87
N LYS A 274 -24.24 14.14 -29.95
CA LYS A 274 -24.84 13.73 -31.23
C LYS A 274 -25.37 14.92 -32.02
N SER A 275 -25.98 15.91 -31.39
CA SER A 275 -26.45 17.12 -32.07
C SER A 275 -25.31 17.91 -32.70
N LEU A 276 -24.13 17.91 -32.09
CA LEU A 276 -22.90 18.55 -32.62
C LEU A 276 -22.36 17.87 -33.88
N THR A 277 -22.67 16.58 -34.11
CA THR A 277 -22.13 15.80 -35.22
C THR A 277 -23.11 15.57 -36.37
N MET A 278 -24.39 15.49 -36.09
CA MET A 278 -25.40 15.01 -37.08
C MET A 278 -26.22 16.12 -37.74
N VAL A 279 -26.40 17.25 -37.10
CA VAL A 279 -27.17 18.38 -37.64
C VAL A 279 -26.29 19.60 -37.43
N GLY A 280 -25.97 20.32 -38.48
CA GLY A 280 -25.29 21.61 -38.34
C GLY A 280 -26.00 22.40 -37.23
N LEU A 281 -25.22 22.98 -36.33
CA LEU A 281 -25.75 23.88 -35.34
C LEU A 281 -26.58 24.95 -36.06
N ASP A 282 -27.61 25.43 -35.38
CA ASP A 282 -28.44 26.55 -35.87
C ASP A 282 -27.47 27.69 -36.32
N ASP A 283 -27.67 28.22 -37.52
CA ASP A 283 -26.79 29.26 -38.10
C ASP A 283 -26.66 30.46 -37.14
N GLU A 284 -27.68 30.75 -36.34
CA GLU A 284 -27.70 31.82 -35.36
C GLU A 284 -26.72 31.50 -34.19
N LEU A 285 -26.74 30.27 -33.66
CA LEU A 285 -25.83 29.82 -32.61
C LEU A 285 -24.39 29.76 -33.10
N MET A 286 -24.16 29.37 -34.36
CA MET A 286 -22.82 29.35 -34.98
C MET A 286 -22.26 30.74 -35.13
N ALA A 287 -23.11 31.72 -35.53
CA ALA A 287 -22.68 33.10 -35.67
C ALA A 287 -22.32 33.72 -34.29
N GLU A 288 -23.15 33.44 -33.26
CA GLU A 288 -22.90 33.87 -31.87
C GLU A 288 -21.58 33.33 -31.33
N LEU A 289 -21.33 32.02 -31.49
CA LEU A 289 -20.06 31.38 -31.05
C LEU A 289 -18.85 31.88 -31.83
N ALA A 290 -19.00 32.17 -33.14
CA ALA A 290 -17.92 32.73 -33.94
C ALA A 290 -17.59 34.16 -33.49
N GLU A 291 -18.61 34.98 -33.18
CA GLU A 291 -18.44 36.34 -32.67
C GLU A 291 -17.77 36.33 -31.28
N GLU A 292 -18.26 35.51 -30.33
CA GLU A 292 -17.70 35.42 -28.97
C GLU A 292 -16.23 34.91 -28.97
N THR A 293 -15.90 33.96 -29.85
CA THR A 293 -14.56 33.35 -29.89
C THR A 293 -13.60 34.10 -30.80
N GLY A 294 -14.07 35.00 -31.66
CA GLY A 294 -13.29 35.63 -32.72
C GLY A 294 -12.79 34.68 -33.80
N ALA A 295 -13.38 33.48 -33.91
CA ALA A 295 -13.04 32.44 -34.85
C ALA A 295 -13.97 32.45 -36.07
N THR A 296 -13.60 31.79 -37.18
CA THR A 296 -14.50 31.60 -38.29
C THR A 296 -15.55 30.52 -38.01
N PRO A 297 -16.76 30.57 -38.58
CA PRO A 297 -17.78 29.52 -38.38
C PRO A 297 -17.26 28.11 -38.72
N GLU A 298 -16.41 27.96 -39.71
CA GLU A 298 -15.81 26.67 -40.11
C GLU A 298 -14.84 26.16 -39.00
N ALA A 299 -14.07 27.05 -38.38
CA ALA A 299 -13.18 26.69 -37.27
C ALA A 299 -13.95 26.27 -36.03
N VAL A 300 -15.04 26.98 -35.69
CA VAL A 300 -15.95 26.60 -34.61
C VAL A 300 -16.56 25.23 -34.86
N LEU A 301 -17.10 24.98 -36.06
CA LEU A 301 -17.69 23.70 -36.44
C LEU A 301 -16.66 22.55 -36.32
N HIS A 302 -15.43 22.77 -36.79
CA HIS A 302 -14.36 21.79 -36.70
C HIS A 302 -14.07 21.44 -35.23
N VAL A 303 -13.89 22.43 -34.37
CA VAL A 303 -13.62 22.21 -32.93
C VAL A 303 -14.78 21.48 -32.24
N LEU A 304 -16.02 21.86 -32.50
CA LEU A 304 -17.19 21.19 -31.92
C LEU A 304 -17.33 19.74 -32.40
N GLY A 305 -16.99 19.46 -33.66
CA GLY A 305 -16.93 18.10 -34.19
C GLY A 305 -15.88 17.26 -33.49
N GLU A 306 -14.67 17.81 -33.26
CA GLU A 306 -13.62 17.13 -32.51
C GLU A 306 -14.03 16.89 -31.05
N VAL A 307 -14.64 17.86 -30.38
CA VAL A 307 -15.15 17.71 -29.02
C VAL A 307 -16.20 16.59 -28.96
N ALA A 308 -17.12 16.53 -29.88
CA ALA A 308 -18.14 15.49 -29.95
C ALA A 308 -17.54 14.10 -30.18
N ALA A 309 -16.53 13.99 -31.08
CA ALA A 309 -15.81 12.74 -31.32
C ALA A 309 -15.07 12.25 -30.06
N ARG A 310 -14.36 13.14 -29.39
CA ARG A 310 -13.66 12.84 -28.11
C ARG A 310 -14.65 12.44 -27.01
N PHE A 311 -15.77 13.15 -26.91
CA PHE A 311 -16.82 12.76 -25.98
C PHE A 311 -17.35 11.35 -26.24
N HIS A 312 -17.53 10.99 -27.50
CA HIS A 312 -17.96 9.65 -27.89
C HIS A 312 -16.96 8.59 -27.42
N ASP A 313 -15.65 8.79 -27.67
CA ASP A 313 -14.60 7.88 -27.22
C ASP A 313 -14.60 7.69 -25.69
N VAL A 314 -14.68 8.81 -24.93
CA VAL A 314 -14.75 8.78 -23.47
C VAL A 314 -16.03 8.10 -23.00
N SER A 315 -17.17 8.31 -23.66
CA SER A 315 -18.45 7.68 -23.29
C SER A 315 -18.43 6.15 -23.46
N VAL A 316 -17.70 5.63 -24.46
CA VAL A 316 -17.48 4.19 -24.64
C VAL A 316 -16.65 3.63 -23.48
N VAL A 317 -15.59 4.34 -23.06
CA VAL A 317 -14.76 3.94 -21.93
C VAL A 317 -15.61 3.94 -20.65
N ALA A 318 -16.39 5.01 -20.41
CA ALA A 318 -17.30 5.13 -19.26
C ALA A 318 -18.35 4.02 -19.20
N GLY A 319 -18.84 3.55 -20.36
CA GLY A 319 -19.71 2.38 -20.45
C GLY A 319 -19.05 1.10 -19.91
N ARG A 320 -17.82 0.85 -20.34
CA ARG A 320 -17.01 -0.31 -19.89
C ARG A 320 -16.65 -0.21 -18.40
N GLU A 321 -16.36 0.99 -17.92
CA GLU A 321 -16.12 1.22 -16.48
C GLU A 321 -17.36 0.88 -15.67
N ALA A 322 -18.54 1.26 -16.14
CA ALA A 322 -19.80 0.97 -15.46
C ALA A 322 -20.13 -0.54 -15.36
N GLU A 323 -19.76 -1.31 -16.38
CA GLU A 323 -19.90 -2.78 -16.34
C GLU A 323 -18.98 -3.39 -15.30
N ARG A 324 -17.69 -3.02 -15.32
CA ARG A 324 -16.69 -3.51 -14.34
C ARG A 324 -17.04 -3.08 -12.93
N ARG A 325 -17.51 -1.86 -12.75
CA ARG A 325 -17.99 -1.39 -11.44
C ARG A 325 -19.07 -2.31 -10.88
N ARG A 326 -20.09 -2.66 -11.68
CA ARG A 326 -21.16 -3.57 -11.26
C ARG A 326 -20.64 -4.96 -10.89
N GLU A 327 -19.66 -5.48 -11.64
CA GLU A 327 -19.00 -6.74 -11.33
C GLU A 327 -18.25 -6.70 -9.99
N LEU A 328 -17.55 -5.61 -9.69
CA LEU A 328 -16.81 -5.44 -8.44
C LEU A 328 -17.74 -5.20 -7.25
N GLU A 329 -18.79 -4.40 -7.42
CA GLU A 329 -19.81 -4.15 -6.39
C GLU A 329 -20.56 -5.44 -5.96
N ALA A 330 -20.60 -6.45 -6.82
CA ALA A 330 -21.19 -7.74 -6.49
C ALA A 330 -20.35 -8.62 -5.55
N VAL A 331 -19.05 -8.34 -5.43
CA VAL A 331 -18.13 -9.16 -4.62
C VAL A 331 -17.66 -8.49 -3.33
N VAL A 332 -18.03 -7.23 -3.09
CA VAL A 332 -17.61 -6.46 -1.92
C VAL A 332 -18.80 -5.85 -1.18
N PRO A 333 -18.73 -5.75 0.18
CA PRO A 333 -19.86 -5.23 0.97
C PRO A 333 -20.03 -3.70 0.84
N LEU A 334 -18.94 -2.98 0.61
CA LEU A 334 -18.93 -1.52 0.53
C LEU A 334 -18.00 -1.04 -0.57
N THR A 335 -18.47 -0.10 -1.37
CA THR A 335 -17.67 0.54 -2.41
C THR A 335 -17.66 2.06 -2.24
N ALA A 336 -16.45 2.64 -2.20
CA ALA A 336 -16.26 4.09 -2.28
C ALA A 336 -15.76 4.48 -3.68
N ILE A 337 -16.22 5.62 -4.18
CA ILE A 337 -15.90 6.10 -5.52
C ILE A 337 -15.13 7.41 -5.40
N VAL A 338 -13.92 7.42 -5.96
CA VAL A 338 -13.07 8.60 -6.05
C VAL A 338 -12.93 8.97 -7.53
N PRO A 339 -13.51 10.08 -7.98
CA PRO A 339 -13.39 10.50 -9.37
C PRO A 339 -11.95 10.95 -9.71
N THR A 340 -11.65 11.02 -10.98
CA THR A 340 -10.43 11.68 -11.45
C THR A 340 -10.48 13.15 -11.02
N MET A 341 -9.46 13.55 -10.23
CA MET A 341 -9.35 14.93 -9.76
C MET A 341 -8.94 15.85 -10.90
N ALA A 342 -9.43 17.09 -10.90
CA ALA A 342 -9.11 18.09 -11.93
C ALA A 342 -7.63 18.50 -11.91
N THR A 343 -6.97 18.40 -10.75
CA THR A 343 -5.55 18.71 -10.54
C THR A 343 -4.84 17.56 -9.85
N ASP A 344 -3.51 17.48 -10.05
CA ASP A 344 -2.70 16.51 -9.33
C ASP A 344 -2.73 16.79 -7.82
N VAL A 345 -2.86 15.71 -7.04
CA VAL A 345 -2.88 15.76 -5.57
C VAL A 345 -1.45 15.76 -5.05
N HIS A 346 -1.01 16.91 -4.54
CA HIS A 346 0.35 17.13 -4.04
C HIS A 346 0.41 17.83 -2.68
N ASP A 347 -0.75 18.11 -2.07
CA ASP A 347 -0.88 18.78 -0.77
C ASP A 347 -2.01 18.16 0.08
N LEU A 348 -2.12 18.63 1.31
CA LEU A 348 -3.13 18.16 2.25
C LEU A 348 -4.57 18.50 1.79
N SER A 349 -4.76 19.62 1.11
CA SER A 349 -6.07 20.02 0.57
C SER A 349 -6.57 18.99 -0.45
N GLY A 350 -5.72 18.58 -1.38
CA GLY A 350 -6.04 17.53 -2.34
C GLY A 350 -6.29 16.16 -1.69
N LEU A 351 -5.53 15.82 -0.63
CA LEU A 351 -5.77 14.59 0.14
C LEU A 351 -7.12 14.61 0.85
N LEU A 352 -7.50 15.73 1.47
CA LEU A 352 -8.81 15.90 2.11
C LEU A 352 -9.95 15.86 1.07
N ALA A 353 -9.74 16.39 -0.12
CA ALA A 353 -10.72 16.28 -1.20
C ALA A 353 -10.99 14.81 -1.59
N ILE A 354 -9.94 13.98 -1.71
CA ILE A 354 -10.10 12.52 -1.87
C ILE A 354 -10.78 11.92 -0.63
N GLY A 355 -10.36 12.32 0.56
CA GLY A 355 -10.87 11.80 1.83
C GLY A 355 -12.39 11.98 1.99
N LYS A 356 -12.96 13.08 1.51
CA LYS A 356 -14.40 13.33 1.48
C LYS A 356 -15.15 12.27 0.67
N HIS A 357 -14.59 11.78 -0.41
CA HIS A 357 -15.18 10.68 -1.18
C HIS A 357 -15.11 9.33 -0.45
N LEU A 358 -14.17 9.17 0.51
CA LEU A 358 -13.99 7.93 1.27
C LEU A 358 -14.87 7.86 2.52
N LEU A 359 -14.95 8.95 3.30
CA LEU A 359 -15.63 8.99 4.60
C LEU A 359 -16.74 10.03 4.69
N GLY A 360 -16.97 10.84 3.65
CA GLY A 360 -17.89 11.96 3.69
C GLY A 360 -17.36 13.17 4.48
N ASP A 361 -18.20 14.17 4.65
CA ASP A 361 -17.85 15.44 5.31
C ASP A 361 -18.00 15.39 6.84
N GLY A 362 -18.30 14.24 7.43
CA GLY A 362 -18.51 14.10 8.87
C GLY A 362 -19.80 14.74 9.39
N SER A 363 -20.75 15.03 8.51
CA SER A 363 -22.05 15.66 8.83
C SER A 363 -23.16 14.64 9.10
N ARG A 364 -22.84 13.48 9.70
CA ARG A 364 -23.85 12.51 10.17
C ARG A 364 -23.89 12.45 11.68
#